data_fcc6716981cc52d034460abd567013f8
#
_entry.id   fcc6716981cc52d034460abd567013f8
#
_cell.length_a   1.000
_cell.length_b   1.000
_cell.length_c   1.000
_cell.angle_alpha   90.00
_cell.angle_beta   90.00
_cell.angle_gamma   90.00
#
_symmetry.space_group_name_H-M   'P 1'
#
loop_
_entity.id
_entity.type
_entity.pdbx_description
1 polymer ?
#
loop_
_entity_poly.entity_id
_entity_poly.type
_entity_poly.pdbx_seq_one_letter_code
_entity_poly.pdbx_strand_id
1 'polypeptide(L)'
;MKVCKFGGTSVGTVERMKHVAELISESTPKIVVLSATAGTTNHLEEIAASLFNRDIEQAHEKITRLEFQFIDFANELLTDESTKREAIDYILDRFQRLWQFINDEFTSVEEKEVLAQGELISTALLHFYLRERKIANILLSAFDFMRTGPEGEPDLKYIEEKLQVQLAQYPGINLFITQGYICKNAYNETDNLKRGGSDYTASLIGAAIRAEEIQIWTDIDGMHNNDPREVTGTRSVKHLSFNEAEQLAFYGAKILHPFCIAPARKRNIPVRLLNSMNPQAEGTLISNLQDDNIIKAIAAKDNIFYVKFESKHCLCPYQFISKIFDTFAKHRTPLCLLVSSNQ
;
A
#
# COMPACT_ATOMS: atom_id res chain seq x y z
N MET A 1 9.77 -0.82 18.66
CA MET A 1 9.76 -1.50 17.34
C MET A 1 9.28 -0.54 16.28
N LYS A 2 9.93 -0.49 15.10
CA LYS A 2 9.52 0.35 13.96
C LYS A 2 8.72 -0.46 12.94
N VAL A 3 7.93 0.23 12.11
CA VAL A 3 7.29 -0.37 10.94
C VAL A 3 7.87 0.29 9.69
N CYS A 4 8.43 -0.49 8.77
CA CYS A 4 9.07 0.01 7.56
C CYS A 4 8.30 -0.52 6.34
N LYS A 5 7.67 0.36 5.57
CA LYS A 5 6.98 -0.04 4.33
C LYS A 5 7.83 0.32 3.12
N PHE A 6 7.97 -0.62 2.20
CA PHE A 6 8.64 -0.38 0.92
C PHE A 6 7.65 -0.54 -0.23
N GLY A 7 7.62 0.47 -1.11
CA GLY A 7 6.79 0.47 -2.31
C GLY A 7 7.30 -0.45 -3.41
N GLY A 8 6.48 -0.73 -4.41
CA GLY A 8 6.84 -1.61 -5.53
C GLY A 8 8.08 -1.14 -6.29
N THR A 9 8.29 0.17 -6.42
CA THR A 9 9.51 0.74 -7.03
C THR A 9 10.77 0.42 -6.23
N SER A 10 10.66 0.32 -4.90
CA SER A 10 11.80 -0.02 -4.03
C SER A 10 12.23 -1.48 -4.11
N VAL A 11 11.37 -2.37 -4.60
CA VAL A 11 11.61 -3.83 -4.73
C VAL A 11 11.41 -4.32 -6.17
N GLY A 12 11.35 -3.41 -7.14
CA GLY A 12 10.99 -3.69 -8.53
C GLY A 12 12.09 -4.36 -9.36
N THR A 13 13.33 -4.39 -8.89
CA THR A 13 14.45 -5.12 -9.52
C THR A 13 15.23 -5.89 -8.46
N VAL A 14 16.03 -6.85 -8.91
CA VAL A 14 16.87 -7.66 -8.03
C VAL A 14 17.83 -6.80 -7.22
N GLU A 15 18.48 -5.80 -7.84
CA GLU A 15 19.41 -4.89 -7.15
C GLU A 15 18.69 -4.08 -6.08
N ARG A 16 17.48 -3.58 -6.39
CA ARG A 16 16.68 -2.81 -5.43
C ARG A 16 16.21 -3.68 -4.26
N MET A 17 15.80 -4.93 -4.53
CA MET A 17 15.44 -5.86 -3.46
C MET A 17 16.64 -6.20 -2.56
N LYS A 18 17.84 -6.41 -3.14
CA LYS A 18 19.10 -6.58 -2.39
C LYS A 18 19.39 -5.34 -1.54
N HIS A 19 19.23 -4.15 -2.11
CA HIS A 19 19.43 -2.89 -1.38
C HIS A 19 18.43 -2.73 -0.21
N VAL A 20 17.15 -3.07 -0.41
CA VAL A 20 16.17 -3.09 0.68
C VAL A 20 16.59 -4.07 1.77
N ALA A 21 17.09 -5.25 1.41
CA ALA A 21 17.59 -6.21 2.38
C ALA A 21 18.76 -5.64 3.22
N GLU A 22 19.65 -4.86 2.63
CA GLU A 22 20.71 -4.14 3.35
C GLU A 22 20.14 -3.11 4.33
N LEU A 23 19.20 -2.28 3.89
CA LEU A 23 18.56 -1.25 4.72
C LEU A 23 17.84 -1.81 5.95
N ILE A 24 17.25 -3.00 5.82
CA ILE A 24 16.49 -3.61 6.92
C ILE A 24 17.30 -4.52 7.83
N SER A 25 18.56 -4.80 7.46
CA SER A 25 19.43 -5.76 8.18
C SER A 25 20.00 -5.23 9.51
N GLU A 26 19.75 -3.96 9.83
CA GLU A 26 20.12 -3.41 11.16
C GLU A 26 19.41 -4.13 12.30
N SER A 27 20.06 -4.19 13.46
CA SER A 27 19.61 -4.96 14.63
C SER A 27 18.36 -4.40 15.33
N THR A 28 17.89 -3.24 14.97
CA THR A 28 16.68 -2.63 15.58
C THR A 28 15.41 -3.43 15.23
N PRO A 29 14.56 -3.78 16.22
CA PRO A 29 13.35 -4.53 15.97
C PRO A 29 12.40 -3.80 15.02
N LYS A 30 11.98 -4.48 13.94
CA LYS A 30 11.11 -3.89 12.91
C LYS A 30 10.18 -4.91 12.25
N ILE A 31 9.03 -4.40 11.79
CA ILE A 31 8.14 -5.12 10.87
C ILE A 31 8.26 -4.43 9.51
N VAL A 32 8.59 -5.21 8.49
CA VAL A 32 8.73 -4.75 7.11
C VAL A 32 7.49 -5.13 6.32
N VAL A 33 6.83 -4.13 5.75
CA VAL A 33 5.65 -4.29 4.90
C VAL A 33 6.07 -4.06 3.45
N LEU A 34 5.87 -5.05 2.58
CA LEU A 34 6.17 -4.91 1.16
C LEU A 34 4.92 -4.83 0.32
N SER A 35 4.99 -4.03 -0.73
CA SER A 35 4.09 -4.09 -1.88
C SER A 35 4.53 -5.18 -2.86
N ALA A 36 3.69 -5.51 -3.83
CA ALA A 36 4.10 -6.22 -5.03
C ALA A 36 5.26 -5.49 -5.71
N THR A 37 6.09 -6.19 -6.48
CA THR A 37 7.14 -5.58 -7.33
C THR A 37 6.51 -4.64 -8.37
N ALA A 38 7.26 -3.62 -8.80
CA ALA A 38 6.76 -2.61 -9.74
C ALA A 38 6.15 -3.24 -11.00
N GLY A 39 4.96 -2.80 -11.38
CA GLY A 39 4.23 -3.29 -12.56
C GLY A 39 3.43 -4.58 -12.34
N THR A 40 3.72 -5.37 -11.32
CA THR A 40 3.06 -6.65 -11.07
C THR A 40 1.55 -6.51 -10.87
N THR A 41 1.11 -5.52 -10.10
CA THR A 41 -0.33 -5.29 -9.86
C THR A 41 -1.07 -5.06 -11.17
N ASN A 42 -0.51 -4.27 -12.09
CA ASN A 42 -1.12 -4.03 -13.41
C ASN A 42 -1.21 -5.33 -14.23
N HIS A 43 -0.16 -6.17 -14.23
CA HIS A 43 -0.20 -7.45 -14.92
C HIS A 43 -1.26 -8.39 -14.32
N LEU A 44 -1.41 -8.41 -13.00
CA LEU A 44 -2.44 -9.21 -12.33
C LEU A 44 -3.85 -8.66 -12.62
N GLU A 45 -4.04 -7.35 -12.68
CA GLU A 45 -5.30 -6.72 -13.12
C GLU A 45 -5.63 -7.09 -14.58
N GLU A 46 -4.64 -7.11 -15.47
CA GLU A 46 -4.83 -7.54 -16.86
C GLU A 46 -5.18 -9.04 -16.98
N ILE A 47 -4.59 -9.91 -16.13
CA ILE A 47 -4.94 -11.32 -16.03
C ILE A 47 -6.39 -11.45 -15.57
N ALA A 48 -6.76 -10.78 -14.48
CA ALA A 48 -8.11 -10.78 -13.94
C ALA A 48 -9.14 -10.31 -15.00
N ALA A 49 -8.85 -9.24 -15.72
CA ALA A 49 -9.71 -8.75 -16.79
C ALA A 49 -9.89 -9.77 -17.93
N SER A 50 -8.83 -10.50 -18.31
CA SER A 50 -8.93 -11.57 -19.32
C SER A 50 -9.78 -12.73 -18.81
N LEU A 51 -9.66 -13.13 -17.53
CA LEU A 51 -10.47 -14.17 -16.90
C LEU A 51 -11.94 -13.77 -16.82
N PHE A 52 -12.25 -12.54 -16.43
CA PHE A 52 -13.63 -12.01 -16.43
C PHE A 52 -14.29 -12.05 -17.82
N ASN A 53 -13.52 -11.71 -18.85
CA ASN A 53 -13.99 -11.69 -20.23
C ASN A 53 -13.99 -13.10 -20.87
N ARG A 54 -13.54 -14.12 -20.14
CA ARG A 54 -13.35 -15.50 -20.64
C ARG A 54 -12.45 -15.56 -21.86
N ASP A 55 -11.49 -14.65 -21.96
CA ASP A 55 -10.44 -14.67 -22.98
C ASP A 55 -9.30 -15.59 -22.52
N ILE A 56 -9.49 -16.89 -22.73
CA ILE A 56 -8.60 -17.93 -22.21
C ILE A 56 -7.20 -17.83 -22.83
N GLU A 57 -7.11 -17.48 -24.10
CA GLU A 57 -5.82 -17.36 -24.81
C GLU A 57 -4.98 -16.23 -24.22
N GLN A 58 -5.57 -15.06 -24.02
CA GLN A 58 -4.94 -13.90 -23.42
C GLN A 58 -4.58 -14.15 -21.94
N ALA A 59 -5.48 -14.80 -21.18
CA ALA A 59 -5.22 -15.16 -19.79
C ALA A 59 -4.01 -16.10 -19.69
N HIS A 60 -3.97 -17.14 -20.54
CA HIS A 60 -2.87 -18.11 -20.61
C HIS A 60 -1.54 -17.43 -20.93
N GLU A 61 -1.50 -16.58 -21.95
CA GLU A 61 -0.28 -15.84 -22.34
C GLU A 61 0.24 -14.98 -21.21
N LYS A 62 -0.65 -14.19 -20.57
CA LYS A 62 -0.28 -13.26 -19.49
C LYS A 62 0.18 -13.98 -18.23
N ILE A 63 -0.48 -15.09 -17.83
CA ILE A 63 -0.08 -15.89 -16.68
C ILE A 63 1.30 -16.50 -16.95
N THR A 64 1.50 -17.13 -18.11
CA THR A 64 2.80 -17.70 -18.50
C THR A 64 3.91 -16.65 -18.42
N ARG A 65 3.69 -15.50 -19.02
CA ARG A 65 4.66 -14.39 -19.03
C ARG A 65 5.05 -13.94 -17.64
N LEU A 66 4.06 -13.74 -16.76
CA LEU A 66 4.30 -13.27 -15.39
C LEU A 66 5.00 -14.34 -14.55
N GLU A 67 4.64 -15.62 -14.73
CA GLU A 67 5.30 -16.77 -14.08
C GLU A 67 6.78 -16.81 -14.43
N PHE A 68 7.12 -16.74 -15.72
CA PHE A 68 8.52 -16.70 -16.16
C PHE A 68 9.27 -15.49 -15.60
N GLN A 69 8.67 -14.32 -15.56
CA GLN A 69 9.30 -13.13 -14.98
C GLN A 69 9.67 -13.32 -13.49
N PHE A 70 8.82 -13.97 -12.71
CA PHE A 70 9.13 -14.25 -11.31
C PHE A 70 10.17 -15.37 -11.14
N ILE A 71 10.14 -16.39 -11.98
CA ILE A 71 11.17 -17.45 -11.99
C ILE A 71 12.54 -16.84 -12.34
N ASP A 72 12.60 -15.98 -13.36
CA ASP A 72 13.84 -15.29 -13.74
C ASP A 72 14.33 -14.37 -12.60
N PHE A 73 13.41 -13.65 -11.97
CA PHE A 73 13.74 -12.81 -10.82
C PHE A 73 14.34 -13.64 -9.66
N ALA A 74 13.75 -14.81 -9.35
CA ALA A 74 14.27 -15.71 -8.32
C ALA A 74 15.66 -16.26 -8.68
N ASN A 75 15.85 -16.64 -9.95
CA ASN A 75 17.13 -17.15 -10.46
C ASN A 75 18.26 -16.12 -10.36
N GLU A 76 17.95 -14.85 -10.58
CA GLU A 76 18.92 -13.74 -10.51
C GLU A 76 19.16 -13.29 -9.07
N LEU A 77 18.12 -13.34 -8.22
CA LEU A 77 18.19 -12.91 -6.84
C LEU A 77 18.99 -13.87 -5.96
N LEU A 78 18.76 -15.18 -6.14
CA LEU A 78 19.27 -16.24 -5.26
C LEU A 78 20.43 -16.98 -5.93
N THR A 79 21.44 -17.31 -5.13
CA THR A 79 22.66 -18.01 -5.56
C THR A 79 22.77 -19.43 -5.02
N ASP A 80 22.19 -19.70 -3.84
CA ASP A 80 22.14 -21.02 -3.24
C ASP A 80 21.07 -21.88 -3.92
N GLU A 81 21.46 -22.99 -4.52
CA GLU A 81 20.58 -23.86 -5.32
C GLU A 81 19.42 -24.47 -4.51
N SER A 82 19.60 -24.71 -3.20
CA SER A 82 18.51 -25.22 -2.35
C SER A 82 17.47 -24.15 -2.11
N THR A 83 17.88 -22.95 -1.72
CA THR A 83 17.02 -21.81 -1.47
C THR A 83 16.30 -21.35 -2.75
N LYS A 84 17.03 -21.38 -3.87
CA LYS A 84 16.48 -21.07 -5.19
C LYS A 84 15.37 -22.03 -5.57
N ARG A 85 15.55 -23.33 -5.38
CA ARG A 85 14.54 -24.35 -5.65
C ARG A 85 13.29 -24.13 -4.80
N GLU A 86 13.47 -23.90 -3.49
CA GLU A 86 12.34 -23.59 -2.60
C GLU A 86 11.55 -22.35 -3.05
N ALA A 87 12.25 -21.30 -3.51
CA ALA A 87 11.61 -20.07 -4.01
C ALA A 87 10.83 -20.32 -5.30
N ILE A 88 11.41 -21.10 -6.23
CA ILE A 88 10.75 -21.47 -7.50
C ILE A 88 9.53 -22.34 -7.22
N ASP A 89 9.64 -23.34 -6.35
CA ASP A 89 8.52 -24.20 -5.95
C ASP A 89 7.39 -23.37 -5.35
N TYR A 90 7.72 -22.37 -4.51
CA TYR A 90 6.73 -21.44 -3.96
C TYR A 90 6.05 -20.62 -5.06
N ILE A 91 6.80 -20.08 -6.03
CA ILE A 91 6.24 -19.32 -7.16
C ILE A 91 5.29 -20.21 -7.96
N LEU A 92 5.72 -21.43 -8.32
CA LEU A 92 4.90 -22.37 -9.11
C LEU A 92 3.60 -22.73 -8.38
N ASP A 93 3.63 -22.93 -7.05
CA ASP A 93 2.43 -23.17 -6.25
C ASP A 93 1.46 -21.98 -6.30
N ARG A 94 1.97 -20.73 -6.23
CA ARG A 94 1.14 -19.53 -6.38
C ARG A 94 0.52 -19.42 -7.78
N PHE A 95 1.29 -19.72 -8.84
CA PHE A 95 0.80 -19.71 -10.22
C PHE A 95 -0.14 -20.87 -10.52
N GLN A 96 0.02 -22.04 -9.89
CA GLN A 96 -0.92 -23.15 -10.02
C GLN A 96 -2.35 -22.70 -9.66
N ARG A 97 -2.51 -21.84 -8.66
CA ARG A 97 -3.81 -21.27 -8.31
C ARG A 97 -4.38 -20.38 -9.41
N LEU A 98 -3.55 -19.56 -10.07
CA LEU A 98 -3.96 -18.75 -11.22
C LEU A 98 -4.39 -19.61 -12.41
N TRP A 99 -3.69 -20.70 -12.68
CA TRP A 99 -4.03 -21.66 -13.73
C TRP A 99 -5.39 -22.35 -13.51
N GLN A 100 -5.77 -22.60 -12.25
CA GLN A 100 -7.09 -23.15 -11.93
C GLN A 100 -8.23 -22.22 -12.35
N PHE A 101 -8.08 -20.91 -12.18
CA PHE A 101 -9.10 -19.93 -12.54
C PHE A 101 -9.43 -19.86 -14.04
N ILE A 102 -8.60 -20.40 -14.90
CA ILE A 102 -8.89 -20.49 -16.34
C ILE A 102 -10.12 -21.38 -16.61
N ASN A 103 -10.31 -22.42 -15.80
CA ASN A 103 -11.37 -23.42 -15.99
C ASN A 103 -12.55 -23.24 -15.02
N ASP A 104 -12.38 -22.41 -13.99
CA ASP A 104 -13.36 -22.20 -12.94
C ASP A 104 -14.25 -20.98 -13.23
N GLU A 105 -15.30 -20.80 -12.44
CA GLU A 105 -16.05 -19.56 -12.42
C GLU A 105 -15.19 -18.45 -11.79
N PHE A 106 -15.13 -17.30 -12.46
CA PHE A 106 -14.31 -16.17 -12.02
C PHE A 106 -15.19 -14.99 -11.62
N THR A 107 -15.10 -14.61 -10.37
CA THR A 107 -15.88 -13.53 -9.75
C THR A 107 -14.96 -12.48 -9.12
N SER A 108 -15.54 -11.48 -8.47
CA SER A 108 -14.77 -10.47 -7.73
C SER A 108 -14.03 -11.03 -6.50
N VAL A 109 -14.34 -12.26 -6.06
CA VAL A 109 -13.61 -12.93 -4.97
C VAL A 109 -12.30 -13.49 -5.51
N GLU A 110 -12.36 -14.22 -6.63
CA GLU A 110 -11.17 -14.77 -7.29
C GLU A 110 -10.26 -13.66 -7.81
N GLU A 111 -10.82 -12.53 -8.29
CA GLU A 111 -10.02 -11.35 -8.65
C GLU A 111 -9.10 -10.91 -7.51
N LYS A 112 -9.61 -10.84 -6.29
CA LYS A 112 -8.81 -10.45 -5.13
C LYS A 112 -7.72 -11.49 -4.80
N GLU A 113 -7.98 -12.77 -5.03
CA GLU A 113 -6.97 -13.82 -4.91
C GLU A 113 -5.88 -13.68 -5.96
N VAL A 114 -6.23 -13.34 -7.21
CA VAL A 114 -5.26 -13.04 -8.28
C VAL A 114 -4.39 -11.86 -7.86
N LEU A 115 -5.00 -10.75 -7.45
CA LEU A 115 -4.26 -9.54 -7.07
C LEU A 115 -3.33 -9.76 -5.87
N ALA A 116 -3.68 -10.65 -4.94
CA ALA A 116 -2.87 -10.94 -3.77
C ALA A 116 -1.52 -11.61 -4.10
N GLN A 117 -1.39 -12.27 -5.25
CA GLN A 117 -0.19 -13.03 -5.59
C GLN A 117 1.06 -12.14 -5.68
N GLY A 118 0.89 -10.88 -6.07
CA GLY A 118 2.01 -9.93 -6.17
C GLY A 118 2.74 -9.72 -4.84
N GLU A 119 2.01 -9.41 -3.78
CA GLU A 119 2.55 -9.21 -2.45
C GLU A 119 3.03 -10.51 -1.81
N LEU A 120 2.32 -11.62 -2.03
CA LEU A 120 2.73 -12.93 -1.53
C LEU A 120 4.11 -13.34 -2.10
N ILE A 121 4.30 -13.20 -3.41
CA ILE A 121 5.56 -13.58 -4.07
C ILE A 121 6.68 -12.61 -3.70
N SER A 122 6.45 -11.29 -3.73
CA SER A 122 7.49 -10.29 -3.43
C SER A 122 8.04 -10.44 -2.02
N THR A 123 7.18 -10.69 -1.02
CA THR A 123 7.60 -10.88 0.37
C THR A 123 8.33 -12.20 0.59
N ALA A 124 7.90 -13.27 -0.08
CA ALA A 124 8.57 -14.56 -0.05
C ALA A 124 9.97 -14.48 -0.66
N LEU A 125 10.14 -13.81 -1.80
CA LEU A 125 11.45 -13.61 -2.43
C LEU A 125 12.43 -12.88 -1.50
N LEU A 126 12.00 -11.80 -0.85
CA LEU A 126 12.84 -11.11 0.14
C LEU A 126 13.17 -12.03 1.33
N HIS A 127 12.20 -12.79 1.84
CA HIS A 127 12.43 -13.76 2.91
C HIS A 127 13.46 -14.81 2.53
N PHE A 128 13.36 -15.42 1.35
CA PHE A 128 14.33 -16.40 0.85
C PHE A 128 15.72 -15.80 0.72
N TYR A 129 15.84 -14.60 0.18
CA TYR A 129 17.12 -13.90 0.05
C TYR A 129 17.77 -13.62 1.41
N LEU A 130 17.00 -13.14 2.40
CA LEU A 130 17.52 -12.92 3.76
C LEU A 130 17.95 -14.22 4.44
N ARG A 131 17.22 -15.33 4.22
CA ARG A 131 17.61 -16.66 4.69
C ARG A 131 18.94 -17.09 4.10
N GLU A 132 19.12 -16.95 2.79
CA GLU A 132 20.39 -17.23 2.10
C GLU A 132 21.53 -16.42 2.70
N ARG A 133 21.26 -15.14 3.02
CA ARG A 133 22.22 -14.25 3.68
C ARG A 133 22.41 -14.52 5.18
N LYS A 134 21.74 -15.55 5.74
CA LYS A 134 21.76 -15.92 7.17
C LYS A 134 21.28 -14.80 8.09
N ILE A 135 20.38 -13.96 7.61
CA ILE A 135 19.72 -12.92 8.39
C ILE A 135 18.44 -13.51 8.97
N ALA A 136 18.38 -13.62 10.31
CA ALA A 136 17.24 -14.18 11.00
C ALA A 136 16.00 -13.30 10.78
N ASN A 137 14.96 -13.85 10.17
CA ASN A 137 13.73 -13.15 9.88
C ASN A 137 12.54 -14.14 9.81
N ILE A 138 11.33 -13.65 10.02
CA ILE A 138 10.08 -14.40 9.91
C ILE A 138 9.18 -13.73 8.88
N LEU A 139 8.66 -14.52 7.95
CA LEU A 139 7.60 -14.13 7.04
C LEU A 139 6.24 -14.39 7.72
N LEU A 140 5.56 -13.32 8.11
CA LEU A 140 4.20 -13.37 8.65
C LEU A 140 3.18 -13.25 7.51
N SER A 141 2.19 -14.12 7.50
CA SER A 141 1.07 -13.99 6.56
C SER A 141 0.12 -12.88 7.00
N ALA A 142 -0.11 -11.88 6.16
CA ALA A 142 -1.10 -10.84 6.42
C ALA A 142 -2.52 -11.43 6.61
N PHE A 143 -2.82 -12.55 5.99
CA PHE A 143 -4.12 -13.24 6.15
C PHE A 143 -4.37 -13.76 7.56
N ASP A 144 -3.33 -13.92 8.39
CA ASP A 144 -3.46 -14.41 9.75
C ASP A 144 -3.87 -13.33 10.75
N PHE A 145 -3.66 -12.05 10.41
CA PHE A 145 -3.92 -10.95 11.33
C PHE A 145 -4.58 -9.71 10.70
N MET A 146 -4.52 -9.52 9.38
CA MET A 146 -5.17 -8.39 8.70
C MET A 146 -6.61 -8.76 8.33
N ARG A 147 -7.57 -8.00 8.86
CA ARG A 147 -9.00 -8.22 8.58
C ARG A 147 -9.77 -6.92 8.46
N THR A 148 -10.76 -6.92 7.55
CA THR A 148 -11.81 -5.90 7.48
C THR A 148 -13.10 -6.42 8.10
N GLY A 149 -13.89 -5.51 8.67
CA GLY A 149 -15.24 -5.78 9.15
C GLY A 149 -16.26 -5.89 7.99
N PRO A 150 -17.55 -6.13 8.31
CA PRO A 150 -18.60 -6.32 7.31
C PRO A 150 -18.79 -5.12 6.36
N GLU A 151 -18.45 -3.91 6.79
CA GLU A 151 -18.57 -2.68 5.99
C GLU A 151 -17.28 -2.36 5.20
N GLY A 152 -16.28 -3.26 5.24
CA GLY A 152 -15.02 -3.11 4.53
C GLY A 152 -13.98 -2.23 5.26
N GLU A 153 -14.30 -1.74 6.48
CA GLU A 153 -13.35 -0.98 7.29
C GLU A 153 -12.42 -1.91 8.08
N PRO A 154 -11.13 -1.56 8.27
CA PRO A 154 -10.20 -2.39 9.03
C PRO A 154 -10.64 -2.61 10.48
N ASP A 155 -10.60 -3.86 10.92
CA ASP A 155 -10.86 -4.27 12.31
C ASP A 155 -9.58 -4.13 13.15
N LEU A 156 -9.28 -2.92 13.60
CA LEU A 156 -8.03 -2.64 14.31
C LEU A 156 -7.88 -3.48 15.60
N LYS A 157 -8.98 -3.79 16.29
CA LYS A 157 -8.93 -4.61 17.51
C LYS A 157 -8.48 -6.05 17.19
N TYR A 158 -9.08 -6.64 16.15
CA TYR A 158 -8.67 -7.96 15.69
C TYR A 158 -7.21 -7.98 15.24
N ILE A 159 -6.78 -6.96 14.48
CA ILE A 159 -5.40 -6.82 14.00
C ILE A 159 -4.44 -6.75 15.20
N GLU A 160 -4.75 -5.93 16.21
CA GLU A 160 -3.95 -5.78 17.44
C GLU A 160 -3.80 -7.13 18.16
N GLU A 161 -4.91 -7.82 18.42
CA GLU A 161 -4.93 -9.11 19.14
C GLU A 161 -4.17 -10.21 18.37
N LYS A 162 -4.44 -10.35 17.07
CA LYS A 162 -3.83 -11.42 16.26
C LYS A 162 -2.35 -11.18 15.98
N LEU A 163 -1.97 -9.95 15.69
CA LEU A 163 -0.56 -9.62 15.43
C LEU A 163 0.30 -9.83 16.69
N GLN A 164 -0.21 -9.49 17.89
CA GLN A 164 0.48 -9.76 19.14
C GLN A 164 0.70 -11.27 19.37
N VAL A 165 -0.31 -12.10 19.07
CA VAL A 165 -0.18 -13.55 19.15
C VAL A 165 0.88 -14.07 18.18
N GLN A 166 0.91 -13.57 16.95
CA GLN A 166 1.91 -13.98 15.95
C GLN A 166 3.33 -13.60 16.37
N LEU A 167 3.54 -12.37 16.82
CA LEU A 167 4.87 -11.90 17.27
C LEU A 167 5.38 -12.68 18.49
N ALA A 168 4.50 -13.02 19.43
CA ALA A 168 4.84 -13.77 20.64
C ALA A 168 5.36 -15.19 20.37
N GLN A 169 5.06 -15.78 19.21
CA GLN A 169 5.56 -17.11 18.82
C GLN A 169 7.05 -17.13 18.50
N TYR A 170 7.66 -15.98 18.26
CA TYR A 170 9.05 -15.88 17.80
C TYR A 170 9.90 -14.99 18.72
N PRO A 171 10.11 -15.39 19.98
CA PRO A 171 10.91 -14.60 20.92
C PRO A 171 12.36 -14.50 20.43
N GLY A 172 12.91 -13.27 20.49
CA GLY A 172 14.29 -12.99 20.07
C GLY A 172 14.47 -12.68 18.59
N ILE A 173 13.43 -12.77 17.77
CA ILE A 173 13.47 -12.29 16.38
C ILE A 173 13.20 -10.78 16.33
N ASN A 174 14.06 -10.07 15.60
CA ASN A 174 13.97 -8.62 15.44
C ASN A 174 13.45 -8.18 14.07
N LEU A 175 13.39 -9.08 13.10
CA LEU A 175 12.98 -8.76 11.73
C LEU A 175 11.80 -9.63 11.32
N PHE A 176 10.65 -8.99 11.09
CA PHE A 176 9.46 -9.61 10.54
C PHE A 176 9.14 -8.99 9.18
N ILE A 177 8.71 -9.81 8.24
CA ILE A 177 8.28 -9.40 6.89
C ILE A 177 6.81 -9.76 6.75
N THR A 178 6.03 -8.90 6.12
CA THR A 178 4.63 -9.19 5.83
C THR A 178 4.17 -8.47 4.56
N GLN A 179 3.07 -8.94 3.99
CA GLN A 179 2.42 -8.38 2.84
C GLN A 179 1.72 -7.07 3.20
N GLY A 180 1.85 -6.07 2.34
CA GLY A 180 0.96 -4.93 2.31
C GLY A 180 -0.33 -5.23 1.54
N TYR A 181 -1.28 -4.31 1.52
CA TYR A 181 -2.47 -4.32 0.68
C TYR A 181 -3.48 -5.43 0.97
N ILE A 182 -3.06 -6.69 1.12
CA ILE A 182 -3.93 -7.85 1.26
C ILE A 182 -4.45 -8.06 2.69
N CYS A 183 -5.65 -8.60 2.81
CA CYS A 183 -6.30 -8.93 4.08
C CYS A 183 -7.36 -10.03 3.89
N LYS A 184 -8.01 -10.42 4.97
CA LYS A 184 -9.27 -11.16 4.94
C LYS A 184 -10.45 -10.22 5.19
N ASN A 185 -11.61 -10.52 4.62
CA ASN A 185 -12.84 -9.84 4.99
C ASN A 185 -13.49 -10.50 6.22
N ALA A 186 -14.66 -9.98 6.66
CA ALA A 186 -15.41 -10.52 7.79
C ALA A 186 -15.87 -11.96 7.59
N TYR A 187 -15.93 -12.44 6.35
CA TYR A 187 -16.35 -13.81 5.98
C TYR A 187 -15.16 -14.74 5.76
N ASN A 188 -13.95 -14.28 6.10
CA ASN A 188 -12.69 -15.02 5.93
C ASN A 188 -12.31 -15.28 4.46
N GLU A 189 -12.84 -14.51 3.52
CA GLU A 189 -12.44 -14.52 2.13
C GLU A 189 -11.27 -13.57 1.90
N THR A 190 -10.49 -13.80 0.84
CA THR A 190 -9.41 -12.90 0.44
C THR A 190 -9.98 -11.54 0.04
N ASP A 191 -9.40 -10.49 0.59
CA ASP A 191 -9.77 -9.10 0.33
C ASP A 191 -8.52 -8.20 0.30
N ASN A 192 -8.72 -6.92 0.01
CA ASN A 192 -7.66 -5.95 -0.03
C ASN A 192 -8.09 -4.59 0.56
N LEU A 193 -7.11 -3.82 0.99
CA LEU A 193 -7.31 -2.50 1.60
C LEU A 193 -7.47 -1.36 0.57
N LYS A 194 -7.71 -1.70 -0.68
CA LYS A 194 -7.93 -0.76 -1.81
C LYS A 194 -6.72 0.18 -2.04
N ARG A 195 -6.98 1.39 -2.55
CA ARG A 195 -5.93 2.35 -2.92
C ARG A 195 -5.09 2.78 -1.72
N GLY A 196 -3.77 2.81 -1.90
CA GLY A 196 -2.81 3.09 -0.82
C GLY A 196 -2.67 1.94 0.18
N GLY A 197 -3.16 0.74 -0.17
CA GLY A 197 -3.34 -0.39 0.75
C GLY A 197 -2.08 -0.79 1.52
N SER A 198 -0.90 -0.79 0.92
CA SER A 198 0.34 -1.15 1.64
C SER A 198 0.77 -0.07 2.65
N ASP A 199 0.57 1.22 2.35
CA ASP A 199 0.82 2.31 3.31
C ASP A 199 -0.20 2.24 4.46
N TYR A 200 -1.46 1.88 4.12
CA TYR A 200 -2.49 1.67 5.12
C TYR A 200 -2.19 0.47 6.00
N THR A 201 -1.74 -0.65 5.42
CA THR A 201 -1.25 -1.81 6.18
C THR A 201 -0.18 -1.41 7.20
N ALA A 202 0.84 -0.65 6.77
CA ALA A 202 1.91 -0.19 7.65
C ALA A 202 1.38 0.68 8.79
N SER A 203 0.43 1.56 8.51
CA SER A 203 -0.20 2.42 9.51
C SER A 203 -1.07 1.63 10.51
N LEU A 204 -1.81 0.62 10.04
CA LEU A 204 -2.60 -0.27 10.89
C LEU A 204 -1.71 -1.13 11.81
N ILE A 205 -0.66 -1.73 11.23
CA ILE A 205 0.34 -2.49 12.01
C ILE A 205 1.01 -1.57 13.04
N GLY A 206 1.45 -0.38 12.62
CA GLY A 206 2.05 0.60 13.53
C GLY A 206 1.13 0.97 14.68
N ALA A 207 -0.15 1.21 14.41
CA ALA A 207 -1.15 1.48 15.42
C ALA A 207 -1.38 0.28 16.36
N ALA A 208 -1.41 -0.94 15.83
CA ALA A 208 -1.63 -2.18 16.57
C ALA A 208 -0.49 -2.49 17.56
N ILE A 209 0.76 -2.29 17.17
CA ILE A 209 1.93 -2.55 18.03
C ILE A 209 2.39 -1.32 18.81
N ARG A 210 1.73 -0.17 18.65
CA ARG A 210 2.18 1.14 19.20
C ARG A 210 3.62 1.42 18.80
N ALA A 211 3.89 1.39 17.49
CA ALA A 211 5.23 1.56 16.96
C ALA A 211 5.86 2.90 17.39
N GLU A 212 7.18 2.92 17.51
CA GLU A 212 7.96 4.14 17.76
C GLU A 212 7.89 5.12 16.59
N GLU A 213 7.94 4.58 15.37
CA GLU A 213 7.88 5.31 14.10
C GLU A 213 7.39 4.38 12.99
N ILE A 214 6.60 4.92 12.05
CA ILE A 214 6.26 4.28 10.78
C ILE A 214 7.07 4.95 9.69
N GLN A 215 7.83 4.17 8.93
CA GLN A 215 8.65 4.64 7.82
C GLN A 215 8.04 4.19 6.50
N ILE A 216 7.73 5.14 5.63
CA ILE A 216 7.25 4.91 4.26
C ILE A 216 8.41 5.20 3.31
N TRP A 217 9.01 4.15 2.79
CA TRP A 217 10.11 4.21 1.85
C TRP A 217 9.57 4.22 0.41
N THR A 218 9.96 5.23 -0.35
CA THR A 218 9.56 5.50 -1.74
C THR A 218 10.79 5.86 -2.58
N ASP A 219 10.60 6.36 -3.79
CA ASP A 219 11.65 6.78 -4.73
C ASP A 219 11.90 8.30 -4.73
N ILE A 220 11.34 9.05 -3.76
CA ILE A 220 11.54 10.50 -3.61
C ILE A 220 11.97 10.86 -2.18
N ASP A 221 12.71 11.97 -2.04
CA ASP A 221 13.31 12.44 -0.78
C ASP A 221 12.30 13.05 0.21
N GLY A 222 11.10 12.44 0.34
CA GLY A 222 10.02 12.95 1.18
C GLY A 222 9.01 13.80 0.41
N MET A 223 8.14 14.51 1.11
CA MET A 223 7.19 15.43 0.51
C MET A 223 7.89 16.73 0.10
N HIS A 224 7.73 17.12 -1.16
CA HIS A 224 8.27 18.39 -1.65
C HIS A 224 7.27 19.53 -1.49
N ASN A 225 7.79 20.74 -1.43
CA ASN A 225 6.99 21.96 -1.35
C ASN A 225 6.14 22.22 -2.61
N ASN A 226 6.39 21.48 -3.69
CA ASN A 226 5.60 21.41 -4.91
C ASN A 226 5.90 20.09 -5.64
N ASP A 227 5.13 19.73 -6.68
CA ASP A 227 5.42 18.54 -7.50
C ASP A 227 6.72 18.76 -8.31
N PRO A 228 7.79 17.98 -8.08
CA PRO A 228 9.06 18.15 -8.79
C PRO A 228 8.98 17.85 -10.29
N ARG A 229 7.90 17.21 -10.76
CA ARG A 229 7.64 16.94 -12.17
C ARG A 229 7.09 18.17 -12.90
N GLU A 230 6.42 19.07 -12.16
CA GLU A 230 5.78 20.28 -12.70
C GLU A 230 6.63 21.53 -12.44
N VAL A 231 7.35 21.57 -11.31
CA VAL A 231 8.11 22.73 -10.88
C VAL A 231 9.57 22.37 -10.65
N THR A 232 10.48 23.08 -11.31
CA THR A 232 11.92 22.92 -11.10
C THR A 232 12.38 23.59 -9.80
N GLY A 233 13.39 23.02 -9.13
CA GLY A 233 13.97 23.59 -7.92
C GLY A 233 13.13 23.41 -6.65
N THR A 234 12.23 22.43 -6.63
CA THR A 234 11.49 22.07 -5.43
C THR A 234 12.42 21.59 -4.30
N ARG A 235 11.97 21.71 -3.07
CA ARG A 235 12.71 21.28 -1.88
C ARG A 235 11.84 20.36 -1.03
N SER A 236 12.45 19.35 -0.41
CA SER A 236 11.74 18.51 0.55
C SER A 236 11.33 19.31 1.78
N VAL A 237 10.12 19.09 2.25
CA VAL A 237 9.58 19.66 3.49
C VAL A 237 9.99 18.76 4.63
N LYS A 238 10.77 19.27 5.57
CA LYS A 238 11.31 18.45 6.67
C LYS A 238 10.25 17.97 7.65
N HIS A 239 9.24 18.80 7.89
CA HIS A 239 8.18 18.50 8.87
C HIS A 239 6.81 18.98 8.40
N LEU A 240 5.81 18.10 8.58
CA LEU A 240 4.39 18.38 8.39
C LEU A 240 3.59 17.91 9.61
N SER A 241 2.56 18.64 9.96
CA SER A 241 1.52 18.09 10.83
C SER A 241 0.68 17.07 10.09
N PHE A 242 0.00 16.17 10.80
CA PHE A 242 -0.94 15.23 10.19
C PHE A 242 -2.03 15.94 9.37
N ASN A 243 -2.53 17.08 9.84
CA ASN A 243 -3.53 17.87 9.12
C ASN A 243 -2.99 18.41 7.80
N GLU A 244 -1.77 18.96 7.78
CA GLU A 244 -1.14 19.48 6.56
C GLU A 244 -0.90 18.35 5.56
N ALA A 245 -0.37 17.21 6.01
CA ALA A 245 -0.12 16.05 5.16
C ALA A 245 -1.43 15.52 4.55
N GLU A 246 -2.51 15.43 5.33
CA GLU A 246 -3.83 15.00 4.89
C GLU A 246 -4.42 15.97 3.84
N GLN A 247 -4.33 17.27 4.07
CA GLN A 247 -4.81 18.28 3.12
C GLN A 247 -4.01 18.26 1.83
N LEU A 248 -2.66 18.23 1.90
CA LEU A 248 -1.81 18.15 0.72
C LEU A 248 -2.13 16.91 -0.12
N ALA A 249 -2.29 15.75 0.54
CA ALA A 249 -2.65 14.50 -0.14
C ALA A 249 -4.06 14.58 -0.77
N PHE A 250 -5.02 15.19 -0.10
CA PHE A 250 -6.38 15.39 -0.61
C PHE A 250 -6.41 16.30 -1.85
N TYR A 251 -5.61 17.36 -1.86
CA TYR A 251 -5.54 18.32 -2.97
C TYR A 251 -4.52 17.96 -4.05
N GLY A 252 -3.96 16.74 -4.04
CA GLY A 252 -3.22 16.21 -5.20
C GLY A 252 -1.77 15.84 -4.97
N ALA A 253 -1.22 16.01 -3.79
CA ALA A 253 0.11 15.48 -3.49
C ALA A 253 0.09 13.95 -3.48
N LYS A 254 0.76 13.32 -4.47
CA LYS A 254 0.63 11.88 -4.77
C LYS A 254 1.48 10.96 -3.90
N ILE A 255 2.07 11.45 -2.81
CA ILE A 255 3.03 10.71 -1.99
C ILE A 255 2.36 9.79 -0.97
N LEU A 256 1.21 10.20 -0.43
CA LEU A 256 0.42 9.43 0.55
C LEU A 256 -1.06 9.53 0.21
N HIS A 257 -1.78 8.45 0.47
CA HIS A 257 -3.24 8.53 0.46
C HIS A 257 -3.73 9.13 1.80
N PRO A 258 -4.67 10.10 1.80
CA PRO A 258 -5.08 10.81 3.02
C PRO A 258 -5.50 9.90 4.17
N PHE A 259 -6.21 8.80 3.87
CA PHE A 259 -6.69 7.86 4.88
C PHE A 259 -5.62 6.94 5.44
N CYS A 260 -4.47 6.78 4.74
CA CYS A 260 -3.44 5.82 5.17
C CYS A 260 -2.76 6.21 6.48
N ILE A 261 -2.72 7.49 6.84
CA ILE A 261 -2.09 7.97 8.06
C ILE A 261 -3.06 8.11 9.26
N ALA A 262 -4.36 7.91 9.04
CA ALA A 262 -5.36 8.07 10.10
C ALA A 262 -5.14 7.15 11.31
N PRO A 263 -4.77 5.84 11.18
CA PRO A 263 -4.44 5.01 12.33
C PRO A 263 -3.24 5.52 13.13
N ALA A 264 -2.17 5.94 12.44
CA ALA A 264 -0.97 6.52 13.06
C ALA A 264 -1.31 7.80 13.83
N ARG A 265 -2.10 8.71 13.22
CA ARG A 265 -2.57 9.94 13.84
C ARG A 265 -3.37 9.67 15.13
N LYS A 266 -4.31 8.71 15.09
CA LYS A 266 -5.13 8.34 16.25
C LYS A 266 -4.31 7.85 17.44
N ARG A 267 -3.15 7.24 17.20
CA ARG A 267 -2.23 6.70 18.21
C ARG A 267 -1.03 7.63 18.46
N ASN A 268 -0.98 8.79 17.81
CA ASN A 268 0.12 9.76 17.91
C ASN A 268 1.50 9.16 17.54
N ILE A 269 1.53 8.30 16.51
CA ILE A 269 2.74 7.65 16.02
C ILE A 269 3.30 8.46 14.86
N PRO A 270 4.56 8.94 14.93
CA PRO A 270 5.17 9.70 13.84
C PRO A 270 5.31 8.82 12.58
N VAL A 271 5.07 9.43 11.41
CA VAL A 271 5.26 8.82 10.10
C VAL A 271 6.38 9.57 9.39
N ARG A 272 7.38 8.83 8.89
CA ARG A 272 8.51 9.40 8.16
C ARG A 272 8.50 8.91 6.71
N LEU A 273 8.56 9.85 5.78
CA LEU A 273 8.70 9.57 4.35
C LEU A 273 10.18 9.59 4.00
N LEU A 274 10.68 8.50 3.41
CA LEU A 274 12.10 8.30 3.13
C LEU A 274 12.31 7.84 1.68
N ASN A 275 13.50 8.12 1.14
CA ASN A 275 13.89 7.64 -0.18
C ASN A 275 14.73 6.37 -0.06
N SER A 276 14.24 5.27 -0.63
CA SER A 276 14.98 4.00 -0.64
C SER A 276 16.24 4.03 -1.51
N MET A 277 16.32 4.96 -2.47
CA MET A 277 17.50 5.16 -3.33
C MET A 277 18.51 6.16 -2.73
N ASN A 278 18.08 6.95 -1.75
CA ASN A 278 18.90 7.93 -1.04
C ASN A 278 18.63 7.87 0.47
N PRO A 279 19.07 6.80 1.16
CA PRO A 279 18.76 6.58 2.58
C PRO A 279 19.33 7.64 3.53
N GLN A 280 20.29 8.44 3.05
CA GLN A 280 20.89 9.53 3.82
C GLN A 280 20.06 10.81 3.83
N ALA A 281 19.05 10.91 2.94
CA ALA A 281 18.12 12.04 2.97
C ALA A 281 17.28 12.02 4.25
N GLU A 282 17.13 13.17 4.89
CA GLU A 282 16.33 13.31 6.12
C GLU A 282 14.85 12.94 5.93
N GLY A 283 14.35 13.07 4.70
CA GLY A 283 12.95 12.85 4.35
C GLY A 283 12.00 13.86 4.98
N THR A 284 10.73 13.47 5.12
CA THR A 284 9.69 14.28 5.75
C THR A 284 9.13 13.57 6.97
N LEU A 285 9.17 14.22 8.13
CA LEU A 285 8.52 13.76 9.34
C LEU A 285 7.09 14.31 9.42
N ILE A 286 6.12 13.43 9.58
CA ILE A 286 4.71 13.77 9.82
C ILE A 286 4.38 13.43 11.27
N SER A 287 3.97 14.42 12.03
CA SER A 287 3.67 14.25 13.47
C SER A 287 2.60 15.26 13.95
N ASN A 288 2.28 15.26 15.23
CA ASN A 288 1.38 16.26 15.81
C ASN A 288 2.04 17.62 16.13
N LEU A 289 3.34 17.74 15.91
CA LEU A 289 4.01 19.03 16.11
C LEU A 289 3.51 20.03 15.07
N GLN A 290 3.21 21.24 15.53
CA GLN A 290 2.89 22.38 14.66
C GLN A 290 4.13 23.25 14.51
N ASP A 291 4.32 23.76 13.33
CA ASP A 291 5.39 24.68 12.97
C ASP A 291 4.73 26.00 12.52
N ASP A 292 5.31 27.14 12.90
CA ASP A 292 4.77 28.45 12.66
C ASP A 292 4.99 28.97 11.21
N ASN A 293 5.52 28.14 10.31
CA ASN A 293 5.69 28.48 8.91
C ASN A 293 4.34 28.71 8.22
N ILE A 294 4.15 29.84 7.59
CA ILE A 294 2.89 30.27 6.99
C ILE A 294 2.54 29.42 5.76
N ILE A 295 3.52 29.11 4.91
CA ILE A 295 3.35 28.29 3.70
C ILE A 295 4.48 27.26 3.63
N LYS A 296 4.14 25.97 3.69
CA LYS A 296 5.09 24.86 3.62
C LYS A 296 5.15 24.22 2.23
N ALA A 297 4.00 24.03 1.62
CA ALA A 297 3.86 23.36 0.34
C ALA A 297 2.59 23.81 -0.39
N ILE A 298 2.56 23.58 -1.70
CA ILE A 298 1.42 23.81 -2.58
C ILE A 298 1.14 22.50 -3.32
N ALA A 299 -0.11 22.03 -3.26
CA ALA A 299 -0.59 20.90 -4.05
C ALA A 299 -1.59 21.38 -5.09
N ALA A 300 -1.57 20.79 -6.27
CA ALA A 300 -2.52 21.07 -7.35
C ALA A 300 -3.17 19.75 -7.80
N LYS A 301 -4.43 19.82 -8.18
CA LYS A 301 -5.19 18.69 -8.72
C LYS A 301 -5.80 19.10 -10.05
N ASP A 302 -5.48 18.33 -11.09
CA ASP A 302 -6.00 18.52 -12.45
C ASP A 302 -7.33 17.79 -12.66
N ASN A 303 -7.94 18.05 -13.81
CA ASN A 303 -9.21 17.42 -14.24
C ASN A 303 -10.36 17.65 -13.25
N ILE A 304 -10.48 18.86 -12.73
CA ILE A 304 -11.56 19.29 -11.85
C ILE A 304 -12.60 20.06 -12.65
N PHE A 305 -13.88 19.70 -12.47
CA PHE A 305 -14.99 20.46 -13.00
C PHE A 305 -15.58 21.35 -11.91
N TYR A 306 -15.73 22.62 -12.20
CA TYR A 306 -16.50 23.56 -11.38
C TYR A 306 -17.95 23.56 -11.83
N VAL A 307 -18.85 23.21 -10.92
CA VAL A 307 -20.31 23.22 -11.20
C VAL A 307 -20.98 24.18 -10.24
N LYS A 308 -21.65 25.20 -10.78
CA LYS A 308 -22.40 26.18 -10.02
C LYS A 308 -23.90 25.85 -10.08
N PHE A 309 -24.52 25.72 -8.94
CA PHE A 309 -25.95 25.55 -8.79
C PHE A 309 -26.55 26.83 -8.21
N GLU A 310 -27.53 27.41 -8.90
CA GLU A 310 -28.27 28.59 -8.43
C GLU A 310 -29.75 28.26 -8.32
N SER A 311 -30.35 28.66 -7.20
CA SER A 311 -31.78 28.60 -7.02
C SER A 311 -32.33 29.97 -6.71
N LYS A 312 -33.17 30.50 -7.63
CA LYS A 312 -33.74 31.85 -7.49
C LYS A 312 -34.96 31.90 -6.52
N HIS A 313 -35.56 30.77 -6.21
CA HIS A 313 -36.81 30.70 -5.39
C HIS A 313 -36.80 29.42 -4.53
N CYS A 314 -35.80 29.21 -3.73
CA CYS A 314 -35.74 28.02 -2.91
C CYS A 314 -36.36 28.27 -1.54
N LEU A 315 -37.64 27.89 -1.39
CA LEU A 315 -38.34 27.92 -0.10
C LEU A 315 -37.81 26.88 0.90
N CYS A 316 -37.12 25.83 0.38
CA CYS A 316 -36.55 24.76 1.17
C CYS A 316 -35.10 24.48 0.77
N PRO A 317 -34.12 25.23 1.29
CA PRO A 317 -32.70 25.06 0.94
C PRO A 317 -32.19 23.62 1.11
N TYR A 318 -32.66 22.92 2.14
CA TYR A 318 -32.24 21.53 2.42
C TYR A 318 -32.68 20.55 1.33
N GLN A 319 -33.89 20.71 0.76
CA GLN A 319 -34.34 19.84 -0.32
C GLN A 319 -33.55 20.07 -1.62
N PHE A 320 -33.14 21.30 -1.87
CA PHE A 320 -32.31 21.64 -3.02
C PHE A 320 -30.90 20.97 -2.89
N ILE A 321 -30.27 21.09 -1.73
CA ILE A 321 -28.97 20.47 -1.44
C ILE A 321 -29.08 18.95 -1.51
N SER A 322 -30.13 18.33 -0.93
CA SER A 322 -30.37 16.90 -1.01
C SER A 322 -30.42 16.40 -2.44
N LYS A 323 -31.18 17.07 -3.33
CA LYS A 323 -31.28 16.70 -4.75
C LYS A 323 -29.93 16.75 -5.48
N ILE A 324 -29.06 17.70 -5.12
CA ILE A 324 -27.70 17.77 -5.65
C ILE A 324 -26.93 16.53 -5.26
N PHE A 325 -26.90 16.18 -3.95
CA PHE A 325 -26.20 15.00 -3.47
C PHE A 325 -26.75 13.70 -4.06
N ASP A 326 -28.08 13.56 -4.13
CA ASP A 326 -28.73 12.39 -4.72
C ASP A 326 -28.35 12.21 -6.19
N THR A 327 -28.20 13.32 -6.93
CA THR A 327 -27.78 13.30 -8.33
C THR A 327 -26.33 12.83 -8.46
N PHE A 328 -25.41 13.39 -7.67
CA PHE A 328 -24.01 12.95 -7.65
C PHE A 328 -23.87 11.48 -7.25
N ALA A 329 -24.62 11.03 -6.23
CA ALA A 329 -24.64 9.65 -5.79
C ALA A 329 -25.16 8.70 -6.88
N LYS A 330 -26.29 9.06 -7.53
CA LYS A 330 -26.89 8.29 -8.64
C LYS A 330 -25.89 8.09 -9.80
N HIS A 331 -25.12 9.12 -10.12
CA HIS A 331 -24.14 9.07 -11.20
C HIS A 331 -22.73 8.65 -10.74
N ARG A 332 -22.58 8.25 -9.46
CA ARG A 332 -21.29 7.86 -8.86
C ARG A 332 -20.17 8.87 -9.13
N THR A 333 -20.53 10.15 -9.16
CA THR A 333 -19.59 11.24 -9.44
C THR A 333 -18.99 11.75 -8.12
N PRO A 334 -17.68 11.70 -7.92
CA PRO A 334 -17.06 12.15 -6.67
C PRO A 334 -17.19 13.67 -6.54
N LEU A 335 -17.57 14.13 -5.34
CA LEU A 335 -17.61 15.54 -4.98
C LEU A 335 -16.36 15.87 -4.13
N CYS A 336 -15.48 16.73 -4.66
CA CYS A 336 -14.24 17.08 -3.98
C CYS A 336 -14.39 18.25 -3.01
N LEU A 337 -15.16 19.26 -3.37
CA LEU A 337 -15.38 20.45 -2.53
C LEU A 337 -16.80 20.99 -2.76
N LEU A 338 -17.48 21.32 -1.69
CA LEU A 338 -18.77 22.03 -1.72
C LEU A 338 -18.63 23.34 -0.95
N VAL A 339 -18.95 24.43 -1.62
CA VAL A 339 -19.06 25.75 -0.99
C VAL A 339 -20.49 26.25 -1.18
N SER A 340 -21.18 26.57 -0.10
CA SER A 340 -22.48 27.23 -0.14
C SER A 340 -22.35 28.68 0.33
N SER A 341 -22.95 29.58 -0.41
CA SER A 341 -23.09 30.99 0.01
C SER A 341 -24.54 31.37 0.03
N ASN A 342 -24.98 32.04 1.08
CA ASN A 342 -26.24 32.75 1.10
C ASN A 342 -26.01 34.10 0.38
N GLN A 343 -26.53 34.28 -0.81
CA GLN A 343 -26.70 35.59 -1.43
C GLN A 343 -28.15 35.99 -1.33
#